data_0ed0abd872359540e5003ad8f183d330
#
_entry.id   0ed0abd872359540e5003ad8f183d330
#
_cell.length_a   1.000
_cell.length_b   1.000
_cell.length_c   1.000
_cell.angle_alpha   90.00
_cell.angle_beta   90.00
_cell.angle_gamma   90.00
#
_symmetry.space_group_name_H-M   'P 1'
#
loop_
_entity.id
_entity.type
_entity.pdbx_description
1 polymer ?
#
loop_
_entity_poly.entity_id
_entity_poly.type
_entity_poly.pdbx_seq_one_letter_code
_entity_poly.pdbx_strand_id
1 'polypeptide(L)'
;FEFANSAMIKGVIKLQVFTSFSKHVRKFFKHPKLIALMEFPVLFLGAMPKDTPALYSLMNYAGLELGTWYPQGGFASVIKAMNKVATENGVHIHTEATVEKLITDNGKITHLKTLEKSIEVDAVIASADYHHIEQEVLEEKDRTYTEDYWNSRTLAPSSLIFYLGVNKKLPSLEHHNLFFHSDFNKHAEEIYKSPSWPNDPLFYVC
;
A
#
# COMPACT_ATOMS: atom_id res chain seq x y z
N PHE A 1 -7.90 -13.51 -26.97
CA PHE A 1 -8.84 -13.50 -25.81
C PHE A 1 -8.65 -14.75 -24.94
N GLU A 2 -7.43 -14.95 -24.42
CA GLU A 2 -7.08 -16.10 -23.54
C GLU A 2 -7.87 -16.10 -22.23
N PHE A 3 -8.39 -14.96 -21.80
CA PHE A 3 -9.09 -14.80 -20.53
C PHE A 3 -10.62 -15.00 -20.59
N ALA A 4 -11.22 -15.17 -21.76
CA ALA A 4 -12.68 -15.34 -21.90
C ALA A 4 -13.08 -16.82 -21.96
N ASN A 5 -12.79 -17.59 -20.90
CA ASN A 5 -13.23 -18.98 -20.78
C ASN A 5 -14.35 -19.15 -19.75
N SER A 6 -15.09 -20.26 -19.84
CA SER A 6 -16.24 -20.53 -18.97
C SER A 6 -15.87 -20.64 -17.48
N ALA A 7 -14.65 -21.06 -17.16
CA ALA A 7 -14.16 -21.16 -15.78
C ALA A 7 -13.98 -19.76 -15.17
N MET A 8 -13.46 -18.83 -15.96
CA MET A 8 -13.27 -17.43 -15.54
C MET A 8 -14.63 -16.74 -15.31
N ILE A 9 -15.59 -16.91 -16.23
CA ILE A 9 -16.94 -16.34 -16.06
C ILE A 9 -17.60 -16.89 -14.78
N LYS A 10 -17.51 -18.21 -14.55
CA LYS A 10 -18.00 -18.83 -13.31
C LYS A 10 -17.28 -18.30 -12.08
N GLY A 11 -15.97 -18.08 -12.17
CA GLY A 11 -15.16 -17.47 -11.11
C GLY A 11 -15.63 -16.06 -10.76
N VAL A 12 -15.80 -15.19 -11.74
CA VAL A 12 -16.28 -13.82 -11.58
C VAL A 12 -17.65 -13.79 -10.88
N ILE A 13 -18.58 -14.66 -11.29
CA ILE A 13 -19.91 -14.76 -10.69
C ILE A 13 -19.80 -15.29 -9.24
N LYS A 14 -19.04 -16.35 -9.01
CA LYS A 14 -18.86 -16.97 -7.69
C LYS A 14 -18.20 -16.01 -6.70
N LEU A 15 -17.21 -15.24 -7.15
CA LEU A 15 -16.49 -14.25 -6.35
C LEU A 15 -17.28 -12.93 -6.18
N GLN A 16 -18.45 -12.82 -6.80
CA GLN A 16 -19.34 -11.65 -6.68
C GLN A 16 -18.62 -10.30 -6.96
N VAL A 17 -17.78 -10.27 -8.00
CA VAL A 17 -16.93 -9.14 -8.35
C VAL A 17 -17.72 -7.82 -8.49
N PHE A 18 -18.98 -7.91 -8.94
CA PHE A 18 -19.87 -6.73 -9.11
C PHE A 18 -20.69 -6.38 -7.86
N THR A 19 -20.50 -7.10 -6.76
CA THR A 19 -21.12 -6.79 -5.47
C THR A 19 -20.11 -6.07 -4.61
N SER A 20 -20.53 -5.00 -3.88
CA SER A 20 -19.59 -4.37 -2.95
C SER A 20 -19.27 -5.28 -1.77
N PHE A 21 -18.06 -5.16 -1.27
CA PHE A 21 -17.58 -5.91 -0.11
C PHE A 21 -18.46 -5.69 1.12
N SER A 22 -18.87 -4.45 1.36
CA SER A 22 -19.80 -4.10 2.44
C SER A 22 -21.14 -4.85 2.34
N LYS A 23 -21.75 -4.91 1.14
CA LYS A 23 -22.97 -5.70 0.92
C LYS A 23 -22.74 -7.17 1.14
N HIS A 24 -21.59 -7.70 0.72
CA HIS A 24 -21.23 -9.10 0.91
C HIS A 24 -21.12 -9.46 2.39
N VAL A 25 -20.35 -8.69 3.18
CA VAL A 25 -20.18 -8.90 4.63
C VAL A 25 -21.54 -8.91 5.36
N ARG A 26 -22.44 -7.97 5.03
CA ARG A 26 -23.75 -7.84 5.66
C ARG A 26 -24.74 -8.97 5.34
N LYS A 27 -24.43 -9.85 4.41
CA LYS A 27 -25.19 -11.10 4.21
C LYS A 27 -24.96 -12.06 5.39
N PHE A 28 -23.77 -12.09 5.95
CA PHE A 28 -23.34 -13.05 6.97
C PHE A 28 -23.36 -12.48 8.39
N PHE A 29 -23.03 -11.19 8.53
CA PHE A 29 -22.89 -10.53 9.84
C PHE A 29 -23.92 -9.43 10.00
N LYS A 30 -24.50 -9.34 11.22
CA LYS A 30 -25.47 -8.29 11.59
C LYS A 30 -24.96 -7.37 12.69
N HIS A 31 -24.08 -7.89 13.54
CA HIS A 31 -23.53 -7.14 14.64
C HIS A 31 -22.53 -6.08 14.13
N PRO A 32 -22.64 -4.79 14.47
CA PRO A 32 -21.82 -3.71 13.91
C PRO A 32 -20.32 -3.91 14.14
N LYS A 33 -19.91 -4.41 15.30
CA LYS A 33 -18.48 -4.67 15.58
C LYS A 33 -17.91 -5.79 14.70
N LEU A 34 -18.71 -6.84 14.40
CA LEU A 34 -18.28 -7.90 13.49
C LEU A 34 -18.20 -7.39 12.04
N ILE A 35 -19.12 -6.52 11.65
CA ILE A 35 -19.07 -5.88 10.34
C ILE A 35 -17.80 -5.03 10.23
N ALA A 36 -17.52 -4.17 11.20
CA ALA A 36 -16.32 -3.34 11.21
C ALA A 36 -15.03 -4.19 11.15
N LEU A 37 -14.97 -5.28 11.93
CA LEU A 37 -13.83 -6.21 11.92
C LEU A 37 -13.64 -6.86 10.54
N MET A 38 -14.72 -7.27 9.87
CA MET A 38 -14.64 -7.90 8.55
C MET A 38 -14.35 -6.88 7.44
N GLU A 39 -14.82 -5.65 7.57
CA GLU A 39 -14.60 -4.58 6.60
C GLU A 39 -13.22 -3.91 6.73
N PHE A 40 -12.60 -3.97 7.91
CA PHE A 40 -11.34 -3.31 8.21
C PHE A 40 -10.20 -3.60 7.20
N PRO A 41 -9.95 -4.85 6.76
CA PRO A 41 -8.81 -5.13 5.88
C PRO A 41 -8.83 -4.35 4.57
N VAL A 42 -10.01 -3.94 4.09
CA VAL A 42 -10.14 -3.16 2.85
C VAL A 42 -9.54 -1.76 2.98
N LEU A 43 -9.43 -1.20 4.19
CA LEU A 43 -8.79 0.10 4.41
C LEU A 43 -7.31 0.09 4.01
N PHE A 44 -6.63 -1.04 4.07
CA PHE A 44 -5.26 -1.19 3.59
C PHE A 44 -5.11 -0.98 2.08
N LEU A 45 -6.22 -1.07 1.34
CA LEU A 45 -6.25 -0.77 -0.10
C LEU A 45 -6.39 0.73 -0.38
N GLY A 46 -6.57 1.55 0.64
CA GLY A 46 -6.90 2.96 0.47
C GLY A 46 -8.30 3.19 -0.11
N ALA A 47 -9.26 2.31 0.20
CA ALA A 47 -10.62 2.35 -0.34
C ALA A 47 -11.68 2.06 0.73
N MET A 48 -12.92 2.50 0.46
CA MET A 48 -14.04 2.19 1.35
C MET A 48 -14.66 0.83 1.03
N PRO A 49 -15.12 0.06 2.03
CA PRO A 49 -15.75 -1.25 1.81
C PRO A 49 -16.97 -1.22 0.89
N LYS A 50 -17.70 -0.11 0.85
CA LYS A 50 -18.86 0.07 -0.02
C LYS A 50 -18.48 0.24 -1.49
N ASP A 51 -17.28 0.73 -1.76
CA ASP A 51 -16.76 1.04 -3.10
C ASP A 51 -15.78 -0.04 -3.60
N THR A 52 -15.50 -1.05 -2.77
CA THR A 52 -14.58 -2.15 -3.07
C THR A 52 -15.36 -3.42 -3.47
N PRO A 53 -14.94 -4.15 -4.51
CA PRO A 53 -15.57 -5.42 -4.89
C PRO A 53 -15.49 -6.52 -3.82
N ALA A 54 -16.51 -7.37 -3.73
CA ALA A 54 -16.57 -8.49 -2.79
C ALA A 54 -15.42 -9.51 -2.97
N LEU A 55 -14.78 -9.54 -4.12
CA LEU A 55 -13.55 -10.30 -4.37
C LEU A 55 -12.49 -10.09 -3.28
N TYR A 56 -12.40 -8.90 -2.73
CA TYR A 56 -11.44 -8.57 -1.67
C TYR A 56 -11.70 -9.28 -0.33
N SER A 57 -12.80 -10.05 -0.20
CA SER A 57 -12.98 -11.02 0.89
C SER A 57 -11.85 -12.06 0.96
N LEU A 58 -11.09 -12.21 -0.13
CA LEU A 58 -9.87 -13.03 -0.14
C LEU A 58 -8.82 -12.55 0.87
N MET A 59 -8.79 -11.26 1.21
CA MET A 59 -7.92 -10.74 2.27
C MET A 59 -8.29 -11.31 3.63
N ASN A 60 -9.61 -11.41 3.91
CA ASN A 60 -10.09 -12.03 5.15
C ASN A 60 -9.76 -13.52 5.19
N TYR A 61 -9.92 -14.22 4.06
CA TYR A 61 -9.53 -15.63 3.95
C TYR A 61 -8.02 -15.80 4.21
N ALA A 62 -7.20 -14.96 3.60
CA ALA A 62 -5.75 -15.00 3.83
C ALA A 62 -5.39 -14.76 5.31
N GLY A 63 -5.98 -13.76 5.95
CA GLY A 63 -5.69 -13.44 7.35
C GLY A 63 -6.24 -14.44 8.37
N LEU A 64 -7.44 -14.98 8.14
CA LEU A 64 -8.14 -15.83 9.11
C LEU A 64 -7.88 -17.31 8.91
N GLU A 65 -7.78 -17.78 7.66
CA GLU A 65 -7.62 -19.21 7.33
C GLU A 65 -6.16 -19.59 7.09
N LEU A 66 -5.43 -18.79 6.29
CA LEU A 66 -4.03 -19.06 6.00
C LEU A 66 -3.10 -18.57 7.10
N GLY A 67 -3.58 -17.65 7.93
CA GLY A 67 -2.86 -17.05 9.04
C GLY A 67 -1.91 -15.93 8.63
N THR A 68 -1.45 -15.19 9.63
CA THR A 68 -0.47 -14.13 9.48
C THR A 68 0.88 -14.62 10.02
N TRP A 69 1.91 -14.51 9.20
CA TRP A 69 3.24 -15.00 9.52
C TRP A 69 4.21 -13.83 9.72
N TYR A 70 5.06 -13.92 10.72
CA TYR A 70 6.08 -12.93 11.01
C TYR A 70 7.46 -13.59 10.94
N PRO A 71 8.42 -13.03 10.17
CA PRO A 71 9.74 -13.62 10.04
C PRO A 71 10.54 -13.53 11.35
N GLN A 72 11.24 -14.59 11.70
CA GLN A 72 12.16 -14.55 12.84
C GLN A 72 13.26 -13.50 12.61
N GLY A 73 13.49 -12.66 13.63
CA GLY A 73 14.39 -11.51 13.52
C GLY A 73 13.78 -10.30 12.83
N GLY A 74 12.46 -10.32 12.56
CA GLY A 74 11.70 -9.21 11.97
C GLY A 74 11.93 -9.07 10.47
N PHE A 75 11.27 -8.08 9.87
CA PHE A 75 11.40 -7.81 8.43
C PHE A 75 12.82 -7.44 8.00
N ALA A 76 13.64 -6.92 8.92
CA ALA A 76 15.06 -6.69 8.64
C ALA A 76 15.81 -7.96 8.20
N SER A 77 15.41 -9.15 8.68
CA SER A 77 16.01 -10.42 8.24
C SER A 77 15.67 -10.77 6.79
N VAL A 78 14.47 -10.40 6.35
CA VAL A 78 14.06 -10.55 4.94
C VAL A 78 14.90 -9.63 4.05
N ILE A 79 15.03 -8.36 4.44
CA ILE A 79 15.87 -7.39 3.70
C ILE A 79 17.31 -7.87 3.60
N LYS A 80 17.88 -8.37 4.71
CA LYS A 80 19.25 -8.95 4.72
C LYS A 80 19.38 -10.14 3.77
N ALA A 81 18.38 -11.03 3.72
CA ALA A 81 18.39 -12.16 2.81
C ALA A 81 18.30 -11.71 1.34
N MET A 82 17.45 -10.74 1.02
CA MET A 82 17.36 -10.17 -0.32
C MET A 82 18.66 -9.47 -0.73
N ASN A 83 19.24 -8.66 0.15
CA ASN A 83 20.53 -8.01 -0.09
C ASN A 83 21.64 -9.03 -0.35
N LYS A 84 21.69 -10.13 0.40
CA LYS A 84 22.66 -11.20 0.19
C LYS A 84 22.53 -11.78 -1.22
N VAL A 85 21.32 -12.18 -1.62
CA VAL A 85 21.06 -12.72 -2.96
C VAL A 85 21.43 -11.72 -4.06
N ALA A 86 21.06 -10.45 -3.90
CA ALA A 86 21.39 -9.39 -4.85
C ALA A 86 22.92 -9.25 -5.01
N THR A 87 23.65 -9.17 -3.90
CA THR A 87 25.10 -9.01 -3.90
C THR A 87 25.80 -10.25 -4.51
N GLU A 88 25.33 -11.46 -4.20
CA GLU A 88 25.85 -12.69 -4.79
C GLU A 88 25.65 -12.76 -6.32
N ASN A 89 24.67 -12.02 -6.84
CA ASN A 89 24.41 -11.85 -8.29
C ASN A 89 25.07 -10.60 -8.87
N GLY A 90 26.02 -9.98 -8.17
CA GLY A 90 26.81 -8.85 -8.70
C GLY A 90 26.11 -7.48 -8.60
N VAL A 91 25.01 -7.37 -7.87
CA VAL A 91 24.34 -6.08 -7.65
C VAL A 91 25.12 -5.23 -6.65
N HIS A 92 25.40 -3.99 -7.03
CA HIS A 92 26.00 -3.00 -6.13
C HIS A 92 24.87 -2.21 -5.44
N ILE A 93 24.84 -2.26 -4.10
CA ILE A 93 23.86 -1.57 -3.28
C ILE A 93 24.49 -0.32 -2.66
N HIS A 94 23.92 0.83 -2.94
CA HIS A 94 24.33 2.11 -2.36
C HIS A 94 23.22 2.62 -1.45
N THR A 95 23.51 2.79 -0.18
CA THR A 95 22.65 3.48 0.80
C THR A 95 23.09 4.92 0.96
N GLU A 96 22.20 5.76 1.54
CA GLU A 96 22.46 7.20 1.75
C GLU A 96 22.80 7.95 0.44
N ALA A 97 22.33 7.43 -0.68
CA ALA A 97 22.59 7.92 -2.03
C ALA A 97 21.29 8.38 -2.70
N THR A 98 20.71 9.47 -2.18
CA THR A 98 19.49 10.04 -2.74
C THR A 98 19.70 10.43 -4.20
N VAL A 99 18.86 9.93 -5.08
CA VAL A 99 18.84 10.33 -6.50
C VAL A 99 18.06 11.63 -6.62
N GLU A 100 18.73 12.67 -7.09
CA GLU A 100 18.16 14.00 -7.23
C GLU A 100 17.62 14.25 -8.63
N LYS A 101 18.29 13.71 -9.67
CA LYS A 101 17.90 13.92 -11.07
C LYS A 101 18.21 12.70 -11.92
N LEU A 102 17.38 12.53 -12.93
CA LEU A 102 17.65 11.67 -14.10
C LEU A 102 18.00 12.55 -15.29
N ILE A 103 19.15 12.31 -15.88
CA ILE A 103 19.64 13.04 -17.05
C ILE A 103 19.28 12.28 -18.30
N THR A 104 18.65 12.98 -19.23
CA THR A 104 18.23 12.41 -20.53
C THR A 104 18.97 13.07 -21.69
N ASP A 105 19.22 12.29 -22.71
CA ASP A 105 19.64 12.77 -24.01
C ASP A 105 18.80 12.09 -25.10
N ASN A 106 18.23 12.88 -26.02
CA ASN A 106 17.35 12.40 -27.09
C ASN A 106 16.25 11.42 -26.62
N GLY A 107 15.61 11.70 -25.46
CA GLY A 107 14.55 10.89 -24.90
C GLY A 107 14.99 9.58 -24.25
N LYS A 108 16.29 9.39 -24.01
CA LYS A 108 16.85 8.25 -23.29
C LYS A 108 17.54 8.70 -22.02
N ILE A 109 17.34 7.98 -20.94
CA ILE A 109 18.10 8.22 -19.70
C ILE A 109 19.54 7.78 -19.95
N THR A 110 20.49 8.65 -19.62
CA THR A 110 21.93 8.40 -19.73
C THR A 110 22.64 8.35 -18.40
N HIS A 111 22.17 9.14 -17.42
CA HIS A 111 22.78 9.19 -16.10
C HIS A 111 21.73 9.39 -15.02
N LEU A 112 22.02 8.91 -13.83
CA LEU A 112 21.40 9.35 -12.60
C LEU A 112 22.36 10.22 -11.78
N LYS A 113 21.85 11.27 -11.16
CA LYS A 113 22.64 12.21 -10.36
C LYS A 113 22.24 12.09 -8.90
N THR A 114 23.24 11.92 -8.04
CA THR A 114 23.13 12.07 -6.58
C THR A 114 23.84 13.37 -6.16
N LEU A 115 23.79 13.72 -4.88
CA LEU A 115 24.55 14.86 -4.32
C LEU A 115 26.05 14.77 -4.62
N GLU A 116 26.61 13.55 -4.61
CA GLU A 116 28.05 13.35 -4.67
C GLU A 116 28.58 13.01 -6.06
N LYS A 117 27.80 12.35 -6.89
CA LYS A 117 28.26 11.80 -8.17
C LYS A 117 27.18 11.69 -9.23
N SER A 118 27.60 11.63 -10.48
CA SER A 118 26.80 11.24 -11.61
C SER A 118 27.19 9.83 -12.03
N ILE A 119 26.21 8.95 -12.23
CA ILE A 119 26.41 7.54 -12.59
C ILE A 119 25.78 7.32 -13.96
N GLU A 120 26.57 6.83 -14.90
CA GLU A 120 26.09 6.42 -16.21
C GLU A 120 25.22 5.16 -16.09
N VAL A 121 24.08 5.13 -16.79
CA VAL A 121 23.10 4.04 -16.76
C VAL A 121 22.43 3.86 -18.12
N ASP A 122 22.09 2.62 -18.45
CA ASP A 122 21.35 2.29 -19.67
C ASP A 122 19.83 2.40 -19.46
N ALA A 123 19.36 2.13 -18.25
CA ALA A 123 17.96 2.18 -17.87
C ALA A 123 17.80 2.39 -16.36
N VAL A 124 16.65 2.91 -15.95
CA VAL A 124 16.31 3.11 -14.53
C VAL A 124 14.93 2.52 -14.23
N ILE A 125 14.85 1.74 -13.16
CA ILE A 125 13.60 1.30 -12.55
C ILE A 125 13.43 2.07 -11.26
N ALA A 126 12.46 3.00 -11.23
CA ALA A 126 12.19 3.83 -10.08
C ALA A 126 11.10 3.17 -9.21
N SER A 127 11.48 2.66 -8.04
CA SER A 127 10.56 2.10 -7.04
C SER A 127 10.25 3.09 -5.91
N ALA A 128 10.13 4.36 -6.26
CA ALA A 128 9.74 5.46 -5.35
C ALA A 128 8.34 5.98 -5.72
N ASP A 129 7.84 6.95 -4.95
CA ASP A 129 6.56 7.60 -5.27
C ASP A 129 6.56 8.17 -6.69
N TYR A 130 5.55 7.79 -7.49
CA TYR A 130 5.53 8.12 -8.91
C TYR A 130 5.37 9.63 -9.14
N HIS A 131 4.55 10.31 -8.33
CA HIS A 131 4.41 11.76 -8.40
C HIS A 131 5.76 12.45 -8.12
N HIS A 132 6.47 12.01 -7.09
CA HIS A 132 7.80 12.54 -6.75
C HIS A 132 8.79 12.35 -7.91
N ILE A 133 8.83 11.15 -8.51
CA ILE A 133 9.72 10.90 -9.66
C ILE A 133 9.40 11.83 -10.83
N GLU A 134 8.11 11.96 -11.16
CA GLU A 134 7.65 12.80 -12.28
C GLU A 134 7.90 14.29 -12.02
N GLN A 135 7.65 14.78 -10.81
CA GLN A 135 7.66 16.21 -10.54
C GLN A 135 9.02 16.73 -10.05
N GLU A 136 9.81 15.91 -9.35
CA GLU A 136 11.03 16.36 -8.69
C GLU A 136 12.30 15.79 -9.33
N VAL A 137 12.27 14.56 -9.87
CA VAL A 137 13.45 13.86 -10.35
C VAL A 137 13.62 13.96 -11.88
N LEU A 138 12.52 13.94 -12.64
CA LEU A 138 12.52 14.15 -14.09
C LEU A 138 12.47 15.63 -14.45
N GLU A 139 13.19 16.01 -15.50
CA GLU A 139 13.02 17.32 -16.12
C GLU A 139 11.64 17.44 -16.79
N GLU A 140 11.06 18.64 -16.81
CA GLU A 140 9.71 18.89 -17.33
C GLU A 140 9.46 18.32 -18.71
N LYS A 141 10.46 18.42 -19.60
CA LYS A 141 10.39 17.89 -20.98
C LYS A 141 10.24 16.37 -21.07
N ASP A 142 10.61 15.65 -20.01
CA ASP A 142 10.64 14.18 -19.95
C ASP A 142 9.47 13.60 -19.12
N ARG A 143 8.64 14.47 -18.54
CA ARG A 143 7.46 14.06 -17.76
C ARG A 143 6.37 13.53 -18.67
N THR A 144 5.72 12.47 -18.22
CA THR A 144 4.55 11.90 -18.92
C THR A 144 3.29 12.69 -18.62
N TYR A 145 3.17 13.22 -17.40
CA TYR A 145 1.99 13.89 -16.91
C TYR A 145 2.29 15.32 -16.44
N THR A 146 1.35 16.22 -16.74
CA THR A 146 1.40 17.61 -16.31
C THR A 146 1.05 17.78 -14.84
N GLU A 147 1.36 18.93 -14.28
CA GLU A 147 0.92 19.33 -12.94
C GLU A 147 -0.61 19.29 -12.81
N ASP A 148 -1.35 19.76 -13.83
CA ASP A 148 -2.81 19.73 -13.85
C ASP A 148 -3.36 18.30 -13.80
N TYR A 149 -2.71 17.35 -14.46
CA TYR A 149 -3.06 15.95 -14.35
C TYR A 149 -2.95 15.49 -12.89
N TRP A 150 -1.84 15.75 -12.22
CA TRP A 150 -1.62 15.33 -10.84
C TRP A 150 -2.57 16.01 -9.87
N ASN A 151 -2.83 17.30 -10.04
CA ASN A 151 -3.82 18.05 -9.25
C ASN A 151 -5.24 17.50 -9.38
N SER A 152 -5.56 16.85 -10.49
CA SER A 152 -6.85 16.20 -10.73
C SER A 152 -6.96 14.79 -10.14
N ARG A 153 -5.87 14.22 -9.62
CA ARG A 153 -5.85 12.85 -9.07
C ARG A 153 -6.17 12.83 -7.59
N THR A 154 -6.92 11.81 -7.18
CA THR A 154 -7.11 11.51 -5.76
C THR A 154 -5.97 10.62 -5.32
N LEU A 155 -5.12 11.14 -4.44
CA LEU A 155 -4.05 10.35 -3.83
C LEU A 155 -4.63 9.46 -2.72
N ALA A 156 -3.99 8.31 -2.50
CA ALA A 156 -4.32 7.45 -1.37
C ALA A 156 -4.00 8.17 -0.04
N PRO A 157 -4.79 7.95 1.02
CA PRO A 157 -4.48 8.51 2.32
C PRO A 157 -3.17 7.95 2.86
N SER A 158 -2.46 8.76 3.64
CA SER A 158 -1.29 8.35 4.40
C SER A 158 -1.67 8.00 5.84
N SER A 159 -0.70 7.56 6.64
CA SER A 159 -0.87 7.26 8.05
C SER A 159 0.21 7.93 8.90
N LEU A 160 -0.17 8.35 10.10
CA LEU A 160 0.79 8.77 11.11
C LEU A 160 1.27 7.55 11.88
N ILE A 161 2.58 7.29 11.87
CA ILE A 161 3.18 6.13 12.51
C ILE A 161 4.07 6.59 13.66
N PHE A 162 3.87 5.96 14.83
CA PHE A 162 4.73 6.16 16.00
C PHE A 162 5.52 4.87 16.26
N TYR A 163 6.83 4.98 16.36
CA TYR A 163 7.71 3.91 16.83
C TYR A 163 7.97 4.09 18.32
N LEU A 164 7.32 3.25 19.15
CA LEU A 164 7.32 3.40 20.60
C LEU A 164 8.22 2.34 21.26
N GLY A 165 9.28 2.77 21.93
CA GLY A 165 10.06 1.94 22.83
C GLY A 165 9.41 1.90 24.23
N VAL A 166 8.92 0.74 24.65
CA VAL A 166 8.25 0.58 25.96
C VAL A 166 9.15 -0.22 26.90
N ASN A 167 9.44 0.31 28.08
CA ASN A 167 10.33 -0.30 29.08
C ASN A 167 9.65 -1.35 29.97
N LYS A 168 8.44 -1.79 29.61
CA LYS A 168 7.68 -2.83 30.33
C LYS A 168 6.92 -3.72 29.36
N LYS A 169 6.58 -4.94 29.80
CA LYS A 169 5.64 -5.80 29.05
C LYS A 169 4.21 -5.30 29.22
N LEU A 170 3.44 -5.35 28.14
CA LEU A 170 2.01 -5.02 28.10
C LEU A 170 1.24 -6.33 27.85
N PRO A 171 0.86 -7.08 28.90
CA PRO A 171 0.35 -8.44 28.75
C PRO A 171 -1.03 -8.53 28.08
N SER A 172 -1.73 -7.41 27.98
CA SER A 172 -3.04 -7.33 27.32
C SER A 172 -2.96 -7.01 25.82
N LEU A 173 -1.76 -6.77 25.27
CA LEU A 173 -1.57 -6.56 23.85
C LEU A 173 -1.14 -7.86 23.17
N GLU A 174 -1.86 -8.17 22.09
CA GLU A 174 -1.49 -9.21 21.15
C GLU A 174 -0.54 -8.64 20.06
N HIS A 175 -0.11 -9.48 19.11
CA HIS A 175 0.74 -9.00 18.01
C HIS A 175 0.04 -7.94 17.16
N HIS A 176 -1.27 -8.08 16.91
CA HIS A 176 -2.10 -7.14 16.18
C HIS A 176 -3.31 -6.72 17.02
N ASN A 177 -3.46 -5.43 17.23
CA ASN A 177 -4.54 -4.86 18.05
C ASN A 177 -5.23 -3.75 17.28
N LEU A 178 -6.55 -3.85 17.14
CA LEU A 178 -7.40 -2.88 16.47
C LEU A 178 -8.30 -2.19 17.48
N PHE A 179 -8.27 -0.88 17.50
CA PHE A 179 -9.07 -0.07 18.40
C PHE A 179 -10.21 0.63 17.64
N PHE A 180 -11.39 0.01 17.66
CA PHE A 180 -12.63 0.53 17.06
C PHE A 180 -13.50 1.18 18.15
N HIS A 181 -13.03 2.28 18.73
CA HIS A 181 -13.69 3.00 19.80
C HIS A 181 -14.69 4.05 19.28
N SER A 182 -14.58 4.46 18.03
CA SER A 182 -15.46 5.41 17.38
C SER A 182 -16.18 4.82 16.16
N ASP A 183 -17.02 5.62 15.49
CA ASP A 183 -17.77 5.18 14.32
C ASP A 183 -16.85 4.96 13.12
N PHE A 184 -16.73 3.71 12.71
CA PHE A 184 -15.90 3.28 11.58
C PHE A 184 -16.29 3.97 10.26
N ASN A 185 -17.58 4.16 9.99
CA ASN A 185 -18.01 4.77 8.73
C ASN A 185 -17.70 6.27 8.70
N LYS A 186 -17.91 6.97 9.83
CA LYS A 186 -17.58 8.38 9.97
C LYS A 186 -16.08 8.59 9.79
N HIS A 187 -15.26 7.78 10.47
CA HIS A 187 -13.81 7.81 10.32
C HIS A 187 -13.38 7.61 8.86
N ALA A 188 -13.95 6.62 8.17
CA ALA A 188 -13.66 6.36 6.77
C ALA A 188 -14.11 7.52 5.85
N GLU A 189 -15.22 8.18 6.14
CA GLU A 189 -15.68 9.35 5.38
C GLU A 189 -14.76 10.56 5.57
N GLU A 190 -14.27 10.81 6.79
CA GLU A 190 -13.30 11.87 7.09
C GLU A 190 -11.97 11.66 6.38
N ILE A 191 -11.55 10.41 6.12
CA ILE A 191 -10.31 10.10 5.41
C ILE A 191 -10.47 10.11 3.89
N TYR A 192 -11.52 9.46 3.35
CA TYR A 192 -11.61 9.16 1.92
C TYR A 192 -12.50 10.11 1.12
N LYS A 193 -13.52 10.73 1.74
CA LYS A 193 -14.46 11.58 1.03
C LYS A 193 -14.27 13.07 1.28
N SER A 194 -14.00 13.43 2.51
CA SER A 194 -13.76 14.79 2.93
C SER A 194 -12.45 14.84 3.71
N PRO A 195 -11.30 14.68 3.02
CA PRO A 195 -10.01 14.47 3.66
C PRO A 195 -9.71 15.53 4.72
N SER A 196 -9.67 15.07 5.96
CA SER A 196 -9.35 15.88 7.14
C SER A 196 -8.73 14.97 8.20
N TRP A 197 -8.06 15.57 9.18
CA TRP A 197 -7.64 14.79 10.34
C TRP A 197 -8.88 14.35 11.13
N PRO A 198 -9.10 13.05 11.35
CA PRO A 198 -10.27 12.57 12.08
C PRO A 198 -10.31 13.12 13.51
N ASN A 199 -11.48 13.57 13.96
CA ASN A 199 -11.64 14.08 15.34
C ASN A 199 -11.43 13.01 16.41
N ASP A 200 -11.76 11.77 16.09
CA ASP A 200 -11.64 10.60 16.97
C ASP A 200 -11.05 9.44 16.16
N PRO A 201 -9.72 9.47 15.89
CA PRO A 201 -9.09 8.56 14.96
C PRO A 201 -9.07 7.13 15.48
N LEU A 202 -9.49 6.18 14.67
CA LEU A 202 -9.21 4.77 14.90
C LEU A 202 -7.71 4.53 14.78
N PHE A 203 -7.19 3.59 15.54
CA PHE A 203 -5.78 3.27 15.49
C PHE A 203 -5.50 1.77 15.61
N TYR A 204 -4.33 1.41 15.15
CA TYR A 204 -3.81 0.06 15.13
C TYR A 204 -2.48 0.01 15.89
N VAL A 205 -2.30 -1.01 16.71
CA VAL A 205 -1.06 -1.25 17.45
C VAL A 205 -0.51 -2.62 17.08
N CYS A 206 0.73 -2.60 16.67
CA CYS A 206 1.50 -3.80 16.35
C CYS A 206 2.74 -3.86 17.25
#